data_2567b1a477cbceb684395c58e8e2ad62
#
_entry.id   2567b1a477cbceb684395c58e8e2ad62
#
_cell.length_a   1.000
_cell.length_b   1.000
_cell.length_c   1.000
_cell.angle_alpha   90.00
_cell.angle_beta   90.00
_cell.angle_gamma   90.00
#
_symmetry.space_group_name_H-M   'P 1'
#
loop_
_entity.id
_entity.type
_entity.pdbx_description
1 polymer ?
#
loop_
_entity_poly.entity_id
_entity_poly.type
_entity_poly.pdbx_seq_one_letter_code
_entity_poly.pdbx_strand_id
1 'polypeptide(L)'
;IRSFINDEPAGYKIYEMEHPDVLLWAVWALQQYAKETSREQCRQKYGELLKDIIEFIRQRKHENLFLHENGLLYANGTDKAITWMNSTVNGHPVIPRTGYIVEFNALWYNALRFVADLVREDGNVLLADALDAQAEVTGKSFIEVFRNEYGYLLDYVDGNMMDWSVR
;
A
#
# COMPACT_ATOMS: atom_id res chain seq x y z
N ILE A 1 -3.75 -15.21 1.32
CA ILE A 1 -3.05 -14.72 2.54
C ILE A 1 -2.42 -15.89 3.30
N ARG A 2 -3.16 -17.00 3.55
CA ARG A 2 -2.57 -18.16 4.24
C ARG A 2 -1.32 -18.73 3.56
N SER A 3 -1.30 -18.78 2.24
CA SER A 3 -0.15 -19.27 1.47
C SER A 3 1.05 -18.31 1.47
N PHE A 4 0.86 -17.06 1.89
CA PHE A 4 1.90 -16.05 1.94
C PHE A 4 2.51 -15.85 3.33
N ILE A 5 1.82 -16.29 4.38
CA ILE A 5 2.18 -16.00 5.77
C ILE A 5 2.61 -17.27 6.54
N ASN A 6 2.24 -18.46 6.07
CA ASN A 6 2.58 -19.72 6.73
C ASN A 6 3.79 -20.40 6.10
N ASP A 7 4.76 -20.68 6.92
CA ASP A 7 5.85 -21.64 6.81
C ASP A 7 6.74 -21.52 5.57
N GLU A 8 7.92 -21.02 5.81
CA GLU A 8 9.02 -20.85 4.88
C GLU A 8 8.87 -19.72 3.86
N PRO A 9 9.88 -19.41 3.10
CA PRO A 9 10.16 -18.12 2.46
C PRO A 9 9.03 -17.55 1.60
N ALA A 10 7.82 -17.84 1.97
CA ALA A 10 6.60 -17.28 1.39
C ALA A 10 6.59 -15.74 1.45
N GLY A 11 7.26 -15.16 2.43
CA GLY A 11 7.46 -13.72 2.49
C GLY A 11 8.13 -13.14 1.25
N TYR A 12 9.02 -13.90 0.63
CA TYR A 12 9.70 -13.46 -0.59
C TYR A 12 8.80 -13.47 -1.83
N LYS A 13 7.81 -14.34 -1.90
CA LYS A 13 6.90 -14.43 -3.05
C LYS A 13 6.00 -13.21 -3.20
N ILE A 14 5.67 -12.52 -2.12
CA ILE A 14 4.83 -11.33 -2.23
C ILE A 14 5.56 -10.17 -2.93
N TYR A 15 6.88 -10.15 -2.92
CA TYR A 15 7.69 -9.14 -3.62
C TYR A 15 7.81 -9.41 -5.12
N GLU A 16 7.56 -10.63 -5.55
CA GLU A 16 7.66 -11.07 -6.96
C GLU A 16 6.31 -10.99 -7.69
N MET A 17 5.23 -10.64 -7.00
CA MET A 17 3.90 -10.59 -7.62
C MET A 17 3.74 -9.35 -8.48
N GLU A 18 3.16 -9.51 -9.66
CA GLU A 18 2.83 -8.39 -10.55
C GLU A 18 1.85 -7.38 -9.93
N HIS A 19 1.03 -7.84 -8.98
CA HIS A 19 0.01 -7.05 -8.30
C HIS A 19 0.59 -6.41 -7.02
N PRO A 20 1.01 -5.14 -7.06
CA PRO A 20 1.65 -4.49 -5.91
C PRO A 20 0.71 -4.26 -4.72
N ASP A 21 -0.60 -4.28 -4.92
CA ASP A 21 -1.59 -4.14 -3.86
C ASP A 21 -1.50 -5.26 -2.82
N VAL A 22 -0.96 -6.43 -3.19
CA VAL A 22 -0.72 -7.54 -2.25
C VAL A 22 0.14 -7.12 -1.07
N LEU A 23 1.15 -6.27 -1.28
CA LEU A 23 2.01 -5.74 -0.22
C LEU A 23 1.19 -4.94 0.79
N LEU A 24 0.33 -4.07 0.29
CA LEU A 24 -0.50 -3.18 1.11
C LEU A 24 -1.60 -3.97 1.85
N TRP A 25 -2.25 -4.91 1.16
CA TRP A 25 -3.25 -5.78 1.76
C TRP A 25 -2.65 -6.73 2.80
N ALA A 26 -1.39 -7.16 2.64
CA ALA A 26 -0.70 -7.95 3.64
C ALA A 26 -0.54 -7.17 4.95
N VAL A 27 -0.14 -5.90 4.89
CA VAL A 27 -0.05 -5.04 6.08
C VAL A 27 -1.42 -4.88 6.75
N TRP A 28 -2.47 -4.60 5.96
CA TRP A 28 -3.83 -4.47 6.49
C TRP A 28 -4.31 -5.78 7.15
N ALA A 29 -4.06 -6.93 6.54
CA ALA A 29 -4.44 -8.23 7.10
C ALA A 29 -3.72 -8.50 8.44
N LEU A 30 -2.43 -8.15 8.54
CA LEU A 30 -1.67 -8.27 9.79
C LEU A 30 -2.15 -7.28 10.85
N GLN A 31 -2.63 -6.11 10.46
CA GLN A 31 -3.29 -5.18 11.37
C GLN A 31 -4.60 -5.78 11.93
N GLN A 32 -5.42 -6.47 11.10
CA GLN A 32 -6.61 -7.17 11.61
C GLN A 32 -6.20 -8.35 12.52
N TYR A 33 -5.15 -9.10 12.17
CA TYR A 33 -4.61 -10.14 13.04
C TYR A 33 -4.21 -9.58 14.42
N ALA A 34 -3.57 -8.41 14.45
CA ALA A 34 -3.19 -7.75 15.70
C ALA A 34 -4.39 -7.34 16.56
N LYS A 35 -5.53 -7.01 15.95
CA LYS A 35 -6.78 -6.71 16.67
C LYS A 35 -7.43 -7.95 17.30
N GLU A 36 -7.36 -9.09 16.61
CA GLU A 36 -7.93 -10.36 17.06
C GLU A 36 -7.03 -11.10 18.07
N THR A 37 -5.75 -10.78 18.12
CA THR A 37 -4.78 -11.39 19.03
C THR A 37 -4.22 -10.36 20.00
N SER A 38 -3.06 -9.80 19.66
CA SER A 38 -2.49 -8.61 20.29
C SER A 38 -1.43 -7.98 19.39
N ARG A 39 -1.19 -6.68 19.59
CA ARG A 39 -0.11 -5.97 18.88
C ARG A 39 1.25 -6.57 19.19
N GLU A 40 1.46 -7.00 20.43
CA GLU A 40 2.68 -7.67 20.87
C GLU A 40 2.94 -8.96 20.09
N GLN A 41 1.94 -9.83 19.97
CA GLN A 41 2.06 -11.07 19.20
C GLN A 41 2.30 -10.80 17.69
N CYS A 42 1.61 -9.81 17.13
CA CYS A 42 1.82 -9.40 15.75
C CYS A 42 3.25 -8.91 15.54
N ARG A 43 3.75 -8.05 16.43
CA ARG A 43 5.09 -7.51 16.39
C ARG A 43 6.16 -8.60 16.48
N GLN A 44 6.03 -9.51 17.44
CA GLN A 44 6.98 -10.61 17.62
C GLN A 44 7.04 -11.54 16.42
N LYS A 45 5.89 -11.83 15.80
CA LYS A 45 5.81 -12.80 14.71
C LYS A 45 6.06 -12.17 13.34
N TYR A 46 5.60 -10.94 13.12
CA TYR A 46 5.56 -10.31 11.79
C TYR A 46 6.20 -8.92 11.72
N GLY A 47 6.81 -8.45 12.82
CA GLY A 47 7.38 -7.11 12.88
C GLY A 47 8.46 -6.86 11.84
N GLU A 48 9.34 -7.84 11.60
CA GLU A 48 10.37 -7.75 10.57
C GLU A 48 9.74 -7.71 9.16
N LEU A 49 8.80 -8.60 8.86
CA LEU A 49 8.10 -8.61 7.58
C LEU A 49 7.39 -7.26 7.29
N LEU A 50 6.76 -6.67 8.30
CA LEU A 50 6.09 -5.37 8.17
C LEU A 50 7.08 -4.25 7.85
N LYS A 51 8.24 -4.23 8.52
CA LYS A 51 9.33 -3.27 8.24
C LYS A 51 9.90 -3.48 6.84
N ASP A 52 10.11 -4.73 6.45
CA ASP A 52 10.63 -5.09 5.12
C ASP A 52 9.69 -4.65 3.99
N ILE A 53 8.37 -4.83 4.15
CA ILE A 53 7.39 -4.36 3.17
C ILE A 53 7.47 -2.85 3.01
N ILE A 54 7.50 -2.10 4.10
CA ILE A 54 7.62 -0.63 4.05
C ILE A 54 8.90 -0.22 3.32
N GLU A 55 10.02 -0.83 3.69
CA GLU A 55 11.32 -0.48 3.10
C GLU A 55 11.41 -0.88 1.62
N PHE A 56 10.84 -2.03 1.24
CA PHE A 56 10.74 -2.46 -0.15
C PHE A 56 10.01 -1.44 -1.02
N ILE A 57 8.90 -0.90 -0.53
CA ILE A 57 8.13 0.14 -1.22
C ILE A 57 8.92 1.45 -1.26
N ARG A 58 9.53 1.88 -0.16
CA ARG A 58 10.33 3.11 -0.09
C ARG A 58 11.53 3.08 -1.03
N GLN A 59 12.15 1.93 -1.19
CA GLN A 59 13.29 1.72 -2.10
C GLN A 59 12.87 1.56 -3.57
N ARG A 60 11.57 1.64 -3.89
CA ARG A 60 11.04 1.53 -5.27
C ARG A 60 11.47 0.24 -5.96
N LYS A 61 11.49 -0.87 -5.22
CA LYS A 61 11.95 -2.17 -5.73
C LYS A 61 10.91 -2.92 -6.57
N HIS A 62 9.64 -2.53 -6.48
CA HIS A 62 8.58 -3.14 -7.28
C HIS A 62 8.51 -2.48 -8.66
N GLU A 63 8.46 -3.30 -9.73
CA GLU A 63 8.47 -2.81 -11.13
C GLU A 63 7.27 -1.93 -11.51
N ASN A 64 6.12 -2.12 -10.82
CA ASN A 64 4.86 -1.44 -11.14
C ASN A 64 4.40 -0.49 -10.02
N LEU A 65 5.23 -0.20 -9.02
CA LEU A 65 4.86 0.67 -7.89
C LEU A 65 5.99 1.63 -7.54
N PHE A 66 5.69 2.92 -7.52
CA PHE A 66 6.68 3.96 -7.32
C PHE A 66 6.23 4.94 -6.23
N LEU A 67 7.03 5.12 -5.20
CA LEU A 67 6.82 6.17 -4.21
C LEU A 67 7.32 7.50 -4.78
N HIS A 68 6.43 8.49 -4.91
CA HIS A 68 6.75 9.82 -5.39
C HIS A 68 7.11 10.78 -4.24
N GLU A 69 7.69 11.94 -4.58
CA GLU A 69 8.15 12.95 -3.60
C GLU A 69 7.00 13.55 -2.77
N ASN A 70 5.79 13.57 -3.32
CA ASN A 70 4.58 13.97 -2.61
C ASN A 70 4.07 12.93 -1.60
N GLY A 71 4.80 11.82 -1.42
CA GLY A 71 4.46 10.75 -0.50
C GLY A 71 3.40 9.76 -1.01
N LEU A 72 2.86 9.96 -2.22
CA LEU A 72 1.89 9.06 -2.82
C LEU A 72 2.55 7.94 -3.63
N LEU A 73 1.86 6.80 -3.69
CA LEU A 73 2.21 5.68 -4.53
C LEU A 73 1.59 5.84 -5.92
N TYR A 74 2.44 5.84 -6.93
CA TYR A 74 2.06 5.77 -8.34
C TYR A 74 2.20 4.33 -8.83
N ALA A 75 1.20 3.82 -9.53
CA ALA A 75 1.19 2.47 -10.06
C ALA A 75 1.08 2.48 -11.59
N ASN A 76 1.81 1.58 -12.26
CA ASN A 76 1.77 1.44 -13.71
C ASN A 76 0.96 0.19 -14.10
N GLY A 77 -0.30 0.40 -14.49
CA GLY A 77 -1.24 -0.63 -14.91
C GLY A 77 -1.75 -0.47 -16.34
N THR A 78 -1.02 0.24 -17.20
CA THR A 78 -1.44 0.54 -18.58
C THR A 78 -1.73 -0.75 -19.38
N ASP A 79 -0.84 -1.74 -19.30
CA ASP A 79 -0.95 -3.00 -20.02
C ASP A 79 -1.14 -4.21 -19.10
N LYS A 80 -1.27 -3.98 -17.80
CA LYS A 80 -1.36 -5.03 -16.78
C LYS A 80 -2.51 -4.75 -15.82
N ALA A 81 -3.22 -5.81 -15.44
CA ALA A 81 -4.24 -5.74 -14.40
C ALA A 81 -3.57 -5.85 -13.02
N ILE A 82 -3.11 -4.74 -12.48
CA ILE A 82 -2.27 -4.66 -11.26
C ILE A 82 -3.03 -4.48 -9.96
N THR A 83 -4.36 -4.47 -10.00
CA THR A 83 -5.22 -4.29 -8.83
C THR A 83 -6.18 -5.47 -8.69
N TRP A 84 -6.99 -5.47 -7.64
CA TRP A 84 -8.08 -6.41 -7.46
C TRP A 84 -9.09 -6.40 -8.63
N MET A 85 -9.19 -5.30 -9.38
CA MET A 85 -9.94 -5.22 -10.64
C MET A 85 -9.10 -5.81 -11.78
N ASN A 86 -8.95 -7.11 -11.80
CA ASN A 86 -7.99 -7.84 -12.63
C ASN A 86 -8.63 -8.56 -13.83
N SER A 87 -9.85 -8.23 -14.20
CA SER A 87 -10.49 -8.78 -15.39
C SER A 87 -9.77 -8.33 -16.65
N THR A 88 -9.52 -9.28 -17.55
CA THR A 88 -8.84 -9.03 -18.83
C THR A 88 -9.67 -9.54 -20.01
N VAL A 89 -9.53 -8.87 -21.16
CA VAL A 89 -10.05 -9.31 -22.45
C VAL A 89 -8.90 -9.31 -23.46
N ASN A 90 -8.66 -10.44 -24.11
CA ASN A 90 -7.55 -10.62 -25.03
C ASN A 90 -6.17 -10.23 -24.43
N GLY A 91 -5.98 -10.49 -23.12
CA GLY A 91 -4.74 -10.18 -22.42
C GLY A 91 -4.59 -8.73 -21.96
N HIS A 92 -5.55 -7.85 -22.25
CA HIS A 92 -5.54 -6.46 -21.80
C HIS A 92 -6.53 -6.25 -20.65
N PRO A 93 -6.20 -5.42 -19.66
CA PRO A 93 -7.12 -5.10 -18.57
C PRO A 93 -8.39 -4.42 -19.10
N VAL A 94 -9.55 -4.85 -18.60
CA VAL A 94 -10.84 -4.20 -18.91
C VAL A 94 -10.87 -2.77 -18.38
N ILE A 95 -10.24 -2.57 -17.23
CA ILE A 95 -10.09 -1.25 -16.60
C ILE A 95 -8.60 -1.05 -16.33
N PRO A 96 -7.86 -0.43 -17.26
CA PRO A 96 -6.46 -0.06 -17.00
C PRO A 96 -6.45 1.05 -15.95
N ARG A 97 -5.77 0.81 -14.84
CA ARG A 97 -5.63 1.79 -13.75
C ARG A 97 -4.16 2.12 -13.61
N THR A 98 -3.79 3.27 -14.14
CA THR A 98 -2.43 3.83 -14.04
C THR A 98 -2.48 5.15 -13.31
N GLY A 99 -1.48 5.44 -12.51
CA GLY A 99 -1.41 6.69 -11.76
C GLY A 99 -1.49 6.50 -10.26
N TYR A 100 -1.93 7.53 -9.57
CA TYR A 100 -2.28 7.44 -8.15
C TYR A 100 -3.63 6.75 -8.01
N ILE A 101 -3.66 5.57 -7.41
CA ILE A 101 -4.86 4.77 -7.20
C ILE A 101 -5.33 5.00 -5.75
N VAL A 102 -6.61 5.26 -5.56
CA VAL A 102 -7.15 5.71 -4.27
C VAL A 102 -6.92 4.69 -3.15
N GLU A 103 -7.27 3.43 -3.36
CA GLU A 103 -7.09 2.40 -2.32
C GLU A 103 -5.61 2.10 -2.04
N PHE A 104 -4.71 2.19 -3.05
CA PHE A 104 -3.28 2.02 -2.81
C PHE A 104 -2.76 3.07 -1.83
N ASN A 105 -3.17 4.32 -2.03
CA ASN A 105 -2.71 5.44 -1.21
C ASN A 105 -3.38 5.48 0.17
N ALA A 106 -4.64 5.07 0.27
CA ALA A 106 -5.30 4.88 1.56
C ALA A 106 -4.65 3.75 2.39
N LEU A 107 -4.37 2.60 1.75
CA LEU A 107 -3.69 1.48 2.39
C LEU A 107 -2.23 1.83 2.75
N TRP A 108 -1.55 2.60 1.92
CA TRP A 108 -0.19 3.08 2.19
C TRP A 108 -0.14 3.97 3.42
N TYR A 109 -1.02 4.97 3.50
CA TYR A 109 -1.16 5.81 4.68
C TYR A 109 -1.39 4.97 5.94
N ASN A 110 -2.35 4.02 5.88
CA ASN A 110 -2.63 3.10 6.97
C ASN A 110 -1.42 2.24 7.33
N ALA A 111 -0.67 1.75 6.35
CA ALA A 111 0.52 0.92 6.58
C ALA A 111 1.61 1.70 7.31
N LEU A 112 1.89 2.94 6.89
CA LEU A 112 2.85 3.82 7.56
C LEU A 112 2.48 4.06 9.02
N ARG A 113 1.22 4.40 9.30
CA ARG A 113 0.73 4.65 10.67
C ARG A 113 0.81 3.41 11.55
N PHE A 114 0.31 2.27 11.02
CA PHE A 114 0.32 1.02 11.77
C PHE A 114 1.74 0.54 12.11
N VAL A 115 2.66 0.58 11.14
CA VAL A 115 4.05 0.16 11.38
C VAL A 115 4.78 1.15 12.27
N ALA A 116 4.51 2.47 12.14
CA ALA A 116 5.06 3.48 13.06
C ALA A 116 4.70 3.17 14.52
N ASP A 117 3.44 2.84 14.77
CA ASP A 117 2.99 2.46 16.11
C ASP A 117 3.72 1.22 16.64
N LEU A 118 3.84 0.17 15.81
CA LEU A 118 4.51 -1.08 16.23
C LEU A 118 6.00 -0.88 16.52
N VAL A 119 6.71 -0.12 15.68
CA VAL A 119 8.15 0.13 15.89
C VAL A 119 8.40 1.08 17.06
N ARG A 120 7.45 1.97 17.37
CA ARG A 120 7.51 2.82 18.57
C ARG A 120 7.36 1.99 19.84
N GLU A 121 6.44 1.05 19.87
CA GLU A 121 6.29 0.07 20.97
C GLU A 121 7.53 -0.82 21.15
N ASP A 122 8.31 -1.02 20.08
CA ASP A 122 9.59 -1.73 20.11
C ASP A 122 10.79 -0.84 20.52
N GLY A 123 10.52 0.42 20.85
CA GLY A 123 11.52 1.40 21.28
C GLY A 123 12.27 2.09 20.14
N ASN A 124 11.99 1.79 18.87
CA ASN A 124 12.60 2.45 17.74
C ASN A 124 11.87 3.76 17.38
N VAL A 125 11.99 4.74 18.27
CA VAL A 125 11.30 6.03 18.14
C VAL A 125 11.72 6.79 16.88
N LEU A 126 13.00 6.72 16.51
CA LEU A 126 13.51 7.43 15.34
C LEU A 126 12.84 6.94 14.03
N LEU A 127 12.73 5.63 13.86
CA LEU A 127 12.03 5.06 12.70
C LEU A 127 10.53 5.39 12.74
N ALA A 128 9.92 5.29 13.93
CA ALA A 128 8.50 5.62 14.11
C ALA A 128 8.18 7.05 13.69
N ASP A 129 8.99 8.02 14.15
CA ASP A 129 8.82 9.43 13.82
C ASP A 129 9.03 9.71 12.32
N ALA A 130 9.98 9.00 11.68
CA ALA A 130 10.18 9.10 10.24
C ALA A 130 8.98 8.56 9.43
N LEU A 131 8.37 7.45 9.87
CA LEU A 131 7.17 6.88 9.25
C LEU A 131 5.95 7.77 9.46
N ASP A 132 5.79 8.35 10.65
CA ASP A 132 4.73 9.31 10.93
C ASP A 132 4.85 10.58 10.09
N ALA A 133 6.05 11.13 9.95
CA ALA A 133 6.29 12.29 9.10
C ALA A 133 5.94 11.98 7.63
N GLN A 134 6.28 10.79 7.15
CA GLN A 134 5.90 10.34 5.82
C GLN A 134 4.39 10.18 5.67
N ALA A 135 3.71 9.61 6.68
CA ALA A 135 2.26 9.49 6.69
C ALA A 135 1.56 10.87 6.64
N GLU A 136 2.08 11.87 7.35
CA GLU A 136 1.55 13.24 7.30
C GLU A 136 1.62 13.83 5.89
N VAL A 137 2.75 13.65 5.19
CA VAL A 137 2.91 14.08 3.78
C VAL A 137 1.92 13.34 2.90
N THR A 138 1.85 12.00 3.01
CA THR A 138 0.91 11.16 2.25
C THR A 138 -0.54 11.58 2.47
N GLY A 139 -0.94 11.81 3.72
CA GLY A 139 -2.31 12.19 4.06
C GLY A 139 -2.72 13.55 3.48
N LYS A 140 -1.84 14.55 3.50
CA LYS A 140 -2.09 15.86 2.89
C LYS A 140 -2.25 15.72 1.38
N SER A 141 -1.29 15.08 0.72
CA SER A 141 -1.34 14.85 -0.73
C SER A 141 -2.53 13.99 -1.16
N PHE A 142 -2.96 13.04 -0.32
CA PHE A 142 -4.14 12.23 -0.59
C PHE A 142 -5.40 13.10 -0.70
N ILE A 143 -5.60 14.02 0.23
CA ILE A 143 -6.77 14.92 0.19
C ILE A 143 -6.68 15.87 -1.02
N GLU A 144 -5.50 16.40 -1.31
CA GLU A 144 -5.29 17.32 -2.43
C GLU A 144 -5.52 16.66 -3.79
N VAL A 145 -5.11 15.39 -3.94
CA VAL A 145 -5.18 14.68 -5.23
C VAL A 145 -6.52 14.01 -5.45
N PHE A 146 -7.09 13.37 -4.42
CA PHE A 146 -8.26 12.51 -4.62
C PHE A 146 -9.61 13.18 -4.31
N ARG A 147 -9.64 14.22 -3.48
CA ARG A 147 -10.89 14.87 -3.14
C ARG A 147 -11.34 15.83 -4.24
N ASN A 148 -12.47 15.53 -4.88
CA ASN A 148 -13.05 16.42 -5.86
C ASN A 148 -13.89 17.57 -5.22
N GLU A 149 -14.35 18.49 -6.05
CA GLU A 149 -15.13 19.67 -5.62
C GLU A 149 -16.48 19.32 -4.93
N TYR A 150 -17.02 18.12 -5.21
CA TYR A 150 -18.24 17.62 -4.59
C TYR A 150 -18.01 16.84 -3.29
N GLY A 151 -16.75 16.68 -2.85
CA GLY A 151 -16.39 15.98 -1.63
C GLY A 151 -16.27 14.46 -1.76
N TYR A 152 -16.38 13.90 -2.98
CA TYR A 152 -16.12 12.49 -3.26
C TYR A 152 -14.65 12.25 -3.57
N LEU A 153 -14.24 10.98 -3.45
CA LEU A 153 -12.89 10.55 -3.85
C LEU A 153 -12.90 10.11 -5.32
N LEU A 154 -11.88 10.52 -6.05
CA LEU A 154 -11.59 10.02 -7.38
C LEU A 154 -11.07 8.59 -7.29
N ASP A 155 -11.36 7.74 -8.28
CA ASP A 155 -10.89 6.35 -8.30
C ASP A 155 -9.37 6.27 -8.55
N TYR A 156 -8.90 6.97 -9.58
CA TYR A 156 -7.46 7.16 -9.82
C TYR A 156 -7.19 8.49 -10.53
N VAL A 157 -5.95 8.95 -10.44
CA VAL A 157 -5.48 10.19 -11.06
C VAL A 157 -4.15 9.93 -11.76
N ASP A 158 -4.08 10.23 -13.06
CA ASP A 158 -2.86 10.16 -13.86
C ASP A 158 -2.67 11.47 -14.64
N GLY A 159 -1.83 12.35 -14.10
CA GLY A 159 -1.63 13.69 -14.63
C GLY A 159 -2.95 14.48 -14.67
N ASN A 160 -3.41 14.84 -15.88
CA ASN A 160 -4.68 15.53 -16.10
C ASN A 160 -5.88 14.58 -16.24
N MET A 161 -5.66 13.28 -16.25
CA MET A 161 -6.72 12.28 -16.31
C MET A 161 -7.21 11.96 -14.91
N MET A 162 -8.51 12.12 -14.69
CA MET A 162 -9.18 11.85 -13.42
C MET A 162 -10.34 10.91 -13.65
N ASP A 163 -10.37 9.77 -12.98
CA ASP A 163 -11.53 8.89 -13.02
C ASP A 163 -12.51 9.25 -11.91
N TRP A 164 -13.68 9.74 -12.32
CA TRP A 164 -14.79 10.16 -11.46
C TRP A 164 -15.74 9.01 -11.13
N SER A 165 -15.44 7.80 -11.55
CA SER A 165 -16.31 6.64 -11.31
C SER A 165 -16.45 6.37 -9.82
N VAL A 166 -17.67 6.14 -9.37
CA VAL A 166 -17.97 5.64 -8.02
C VAL A 166 -18.01 4.11 -8.09
N ARG A 167 -17.12 3.48 -7.37
CA ARG A 167 -16.96 2.01 -7.37
C ARG A 167 -17.04 1.43 -5.97
#